data_4131f4574fe65444ca94337a41fb8d3c
#
_entry.id   4131f4574fe65444ca94337a41fb8d3c
#
_cell.length_a   1.000
_cell.length_b   1.000
_cell.length_c   1.000
_cell.angle_alpha   90.00
_cell.angle_beta   90.00
_cell.angle_gamma   90.00
#
_symmetry.space_group_name_H-M   'P 1'
#
loop_
_entity.id
_entity.type
_entity.pdbx_description
1 polymer ?
#
loop_
_entity_poly.entity_id
_entity_poly.type
_entity_poly.pdbx_seq_one_letter_code
_entity_poly.pdbx_strand_id
1 'polypeptide(L)'
;DAHDYRYFPDPDLLPLEFDDAFIAELAKDLPELPDDKKARFVEKLGLSVYDASVLVSDKAVSDYYEKLTEGRDAKAAANWVINDLLGALNKASKGIDETPVSPEQLGAILDLLKEGVISGKIAKDLFEIVWNEGGDPKQIVEERGMKQVTDTGAIEKIVDEIIAANPEQAEKVKAKPSLAGWFVGQVMKASGGKANPQAVQALVKEKLGVTE
;
A
#
# COMPACT_ATOMS: atom_id res chain seq x y z
N ASP A 1 31.47 37.13 8.85
CA ASP A 1 31.14 37.57 10.24
C ASP A 1 30.11 38.68 10.13
N ALA A 2 28.84 38.37 10.46
CA ALA A 2 27.72 39.31 10.44
C ALA A 2 27.73 40.22 11.68
N HIS A 3 28.78 41.03 11.82
CA HIS A 3 28.90 41.97 12.93
C HIS A 3 28.12 43.28 12.74
N ASP A 4 27.36 43.41 11.65
CA ASP A 4 26.76 44.70 11.25
C ASP A 4 25.26 44.82 11.58
N TYR A 5 24.60 43.78 12.10
CA TYR A 5 23.21 43.88 12.52
C TYR A 5 23.12 44.40 13.94
N ARG A 6 23.04 45.69 14.11
CA ARG A 6 22.77 46.36 15.38
C ARG A 6 21.26 46.40 15.57
N TYR A 7 20.71 45.40 16.29
CA TYR A 7 19.31 45.43 16.73
C TYR A 7 19.16 46.45 17.83
N PHE A 8 18.48 47.54 17.57
CA PHE A 8 18.05 48.50 18.58
C PHE A 8 16.56 48.76 18.41
N PRO A 9 15.84 49.08 19.53
CA PRO A 9 14.42 49.40 19.42
C PRO A 9 14.19 50.57 18.48
N ASP A 10 13.26 50.39 17.54
CA ASP A 10 12.80 51.50 16.69
C ASP A 10 11.89 52.40 17.52
N PRO A 11 12.14 53.71 17.63
CA PRO A 11 11.35 54.62 18.45
C PRO A 11 9.90 54.75 17.99
N ASP A 12 9.61 54.37 16.73
CA ASP A 12 8.26 54.42 16.16
C ASP A 12 7.46 53.12 16.39
N LEU A 13 8.11 52.06 16.90
CA LEU A 13 7.47 50.78 17.18
C LEU A 13 7.33 50.60 18.70
N LEU A 14 6.08 50.38 19.12
CA LEU A 14 5.79 50.03 20.50
C LEU A 14 6.28 48.61 20.82
N PRO A 15 6.77 48.36 22.05
CA PRO A 15 7.05 47.00 22.50
C PRO A 15 5.85 46.11 22.37
N LEU A 16 6.07 44.90 21.83
CA LEU A 16 5.06 43.85 21.82
C LEU A 16 5.24 42.98 23.05
N GLU A 17 4.26 42.97 23.91
CA GLU A 17 4.25 42.14 25.12
C GLU A 17 3.22 41.03 24.97
N PHE A 18 3.66 39.81 25.14
CA PHE A 18 2.80 38.62 25.13
C PHE A 18 2.83 38.01 26.52
N ASP A 19 1.67 37.81 27.12
CA ASP A 19 1.56 37.10 28.37
C ASP A 19 1.65 35.58 28.19
N ASP A 20 1.94 34.89 29.29
CA ASP A 20 2.05 33.42 29.25
C ASP A 20 0.74 32.74 28.88
N ALA A 21 -0.40 33.36 29.13
CA ALA A 21 -1.71 32.83 28.77
C ALA A 21 -1.91 32.85 27.27
N PHE A 22 -1.52 33.92 26.58
CA PHE A 22 -1.57 34.03 25.12
C PHE A 22 -0.63 33.02 24.46
N ILE A 23 0.59 32.87 25.00
CA ILE A 23 1.55 31.86 24.48
C ILE A 23 0.99 30.44 24.66
N ALA A 24 0.41 30.15 25.84
CA ALA A 24 -0.19 28.85 26.12
C ALA A 24 -1.43 28.54 25.25
N GLU A 25 -2.19 29.57 24.90
CA GLU A 25 -3.32 29.41 23.96
C GLU A 25 -2.84 29.07 22.55
N LEU A 26 -1.87 29.82 22.04
CA LEU A 26 -1.27 29.53 20.73
C LEU A 26 -0.62 28.14 20.69
N ALA A 27 0.01 27.72 21.78
CA ALA A 27 0.65 26.41 21.86
C ALA A 27 -0.35 25.23 21.74
N LYS A 28 -1.62 25.44 22.10
CA LYS A 28 -2.66 24.38 21.96
C LYS A 28 -3.04 24.11 20.53
N ASP A 29 -2.95 25.12 19.67
CA ASP A 29 -3.33 25.05 18.26
C ASP A 29 -2.14 24.72 17.34
N LEU A 30 -0.95 24.52 17.90
CA LEU A 30 0.21 24.13 17.12
C LEU A 30 0.01 22.70 16.56
N PRO A 31 0.18 22.51 15.24
CA PRO A 31 0.16 21.17 14.67
C PRO A 31 1.36 20.36 15.18
N GLU A 32 1.20 19.04 15.22
CA GLU A 32 2.31 18.12 15.50
C GLU A 32 3.49 18.38 14.55
N LEU A 33 4.68 18.52 15.10
CA LEU A 33 5.89 18.76 14.31
C LEU A 33 6.28 17.50 13.52
N PRO A 34 6.93 17.65 12.35
CA PRO A 34 7.35 16.51 11.53
C PRO A 34 8.22 15.50 12.28
N ASP A 35 9.11 15.94 13.14
CA ASP A 35 9.98 15.04 13.92
C ASP A 35 9.20 14.23 14.96
N ASP A 36 8.24 14.87 15.64
CA ASP A 36 7.35 14.18 16.60
C ASP A 36 6.43 13.19 15.87
N LYS A 37 5.87 13.60 14.73
CA LYS A 37 5.06 12.73 13.87
C LYS A 37 5.86 11.53 13.37
N LYS A 38 7.10 11.76 12.95
CA LYS A 38 8.01 10.67 12.53
C LYS A 38 8.29 9.70 13.67
N ALA A 39 8.61 10.21 14.87
CA ALA A 39 8.82 9.38 16.05
C ALA A 39 7.56 8.55 16.36
N ARG A 40 6.39 9.16 16.32
CA ARG A 40 5.09 8.50 16.50
C ARG A 40 4.84 7.40 15.47
N PHE A 41 5.15 7.62 14.20
CA PHE A 41 4.99 6.61 13.14
C PHE A 41 5.91 5.41 13.37
N VAL A 42 7.13 5.62 13.82
CA VAL A 42 8.06 4.54 14.15
C VAL A 42 7.62 3.79 15.41
N GLU A 43 7.34 4.50 16.49
CA GLU A 43 7.08 3.90 17.82
C GLU A 43 5.69 3.28 17.93
N LYS A 44 4.65 3.98 17.44
CA LYS A 44 3.26 3.54 17.60
C LYS A 44 2.75 2.72 16.42
N LEU A 45 3.17 3.01 15.19
CA LEU A 45 2.72 2.32 13.99
C LEU A 45 3.72 1.25 13.51
N GLY A 46 4.90 1.20 14.12
CA GLY A 46 5.92 0.19 13.82
C GLY A 46 6.52 0.30 12.42
N LEU A 47 6.52 1.51 11.83
CA LEU A 47 7.14 1.76 10.54
C LEU A 47 8.67 1.76 10.64
N SER A 48 9.34 1.55 9.52
CA SER A 48 10.77 1.81 9.44
C SER A 48 11.05 3.33 9.53
N VAL A 49 12.24 3.70 10.01
CA VAL A 49 12.66 5.10 10.06
C VAL A 49 12.64 5.74 8.67
N TYR A 50 12.96 4.94 7.64
CA TYR A 50 12.92 5.38 6.24
C TYR A 50 11.49 5.68 5.79
N ASP A 51 10.56 4.74 5.95
CA ASP A 51 9.17 4.91 5.54
C ASP A 51 8.52 6.10 6.26
N ALA A 52 8.73 6.20 7.58
CA ALA A 52 8.28 7.33 8.37
C ALA A 52 8.84 8.66 7.84
N SER A 53 10.14 8.71 7.47
CA SER A 53 10.75 9.93 6.91
C SER A 53 10.13 10.32 5.58
N VAL A 54 9.85 9.35 4.69
CA VAL A 54 9.19 9.62 3.41
C VAL A 54 7.77 10.17 3.62
N LEU A 55 7.01 9.58 4.52
CA LEU A 55 5.62 9.96 4.78
C LEU A 55 5.48 11.33 5.46
N VAL A 56 6.46 11.77 6.26
CA VAL A 56 6.41 13.08 6.93
C VAL A 56 7.12 14.19 6.16
N SER A 57 7.76 13.86 5.02
CA SER A 57 8.46 14.85 4.19
C SER A 57 7.53 15.91 3.61
N ASP A 58 6.25 15.57 3.46
CA ASP A 58 5.18 16.46 3.03
C ASP A 58 3.98 16.30 3.96
N LYS A 59 3.44 17.43 4.45
CA LYS A 59 2.29 17.44 5.35
C LYS A 59 1.07 16.77 4.72
N ALA A 60 0.77 17.08 3.46
CA ALA A 60 -0.39 16.53 2.77
C ALA A 60 -0.27 15.01 2.55
N VAL A 61 0.95 14.50 2.31
CA VAL A 61 1.23 13.06 2.24
C VAL A 61 0.99 12.40 3.59
N SER A 62 1.46 13.01 4.69
CA SER A 62 1.25 12.46 6.01
C SER A 62 -0.22 12.47 6.43
N ASP A 63 -0.94 13.52 6.10
CA ASP A 63 -2.38 13.65 6.39
C ASP A 63 -3.20 12.61 5.58
N TYR A 64 -2.83 12.38 4.33
CA TYR A 64 -3.41 11.31 3.50
C TYR A 64 -3.16 9.93 4.11
N TYR A 65 -1.91 9.67 4.50
CA TYR A 65 -1.53 8.40 5.12
C TYR A 65 -2.27 8.14 6.43
N GLU A 66 -2.40 9.14 7.29
CA GLU A 66 -3.11 9.00 8.56
C GLU A 66 -4.58 8.62 8.36
N LYS A 67 -5.28 9.31 7.44
CA LYS A 67 -6.66 8.95 7.07
C LYS A 67 -6.77 7.54 6.50
N LEU A 68 -5.85 7.16 5.62
CA LEU A 68 -5.82 5.82 5.04
C LEU A 68 -5.65 4.73 6.11
N THR A 69 -4.84 5.01 7.13
CA THR A 69 -4.44 4.02 8.15
C THR A 69 -5.52 3.78 9.20
N GLU A 70 -6.55 4.62 9.30
CA GLU A 70 -7.62 4.47 10.27
C GLU A 70 -8.28 3.08 10.18
N GLY A 71 -8.10 2.25 11.24
CA GLY A 71 -8.62 0.88 11.31
C GLY A 71 -7.91 -0.17 10.42
N ARG A 72 -6.78 0.19 9.80
CA ARG A 72 -6.03 -0.65 8.85
C ARG A 72 -4.61 -0.93 9.31
N ASP A 73 -3.95 -1.87 8.64
CA ASP A 73 -2.54 -2.18 8.88
C ASP A 73 -1.65 -1.03 8.39
N ALA A 74 -0.91 -0.44 9.32
CA ALA A 74 -0.09 0.73 9.06
C ALA A 74 1.05 0.47 8.06
N LYS A 75 1.65 -0.72 8.12
CA LYS A 75 2.75 -1.08 7.20
C LYS A 75 2.27 -1.32 5.79
N ALA A 76 1.14 -2.00 5.65
CA ALA A 76 0.51 -2.20 4.34
C ALA A 76 0.10 -0.86 3.73
N ALA A 77 -0.54 0.03 4.51
CA ALA A 77 -0.90 1.37 4.07
C ALA A 77 0.33 2.19 3.65
N ALA A 78 1.41 2.19 4.45
CA ALA A 78 2.66 2.87 4.13
C ALA A 78 3.25 2.38 2.81
N ASN A 79 3.32 1.07 2.63
CA ASN A 79 3.84 0.46 1.40
C ASN A 79 3.06 0.92 0.15
N TRP A 80 1.74 0.93 0.22
CA TRP A 80 0.89 1.37 -0.89
C TRP A 80 1.01 2.88 -1.17
N VAL A 81 1.09 3.71 -0.13
CA VAL A 81 1.31 5.15 -0.32
C VAL A 81 2.66 5.41 -0.97
N ILE A 82 3.74 4.84 -0.43
CA ILE A 82 5.10 5.12 -0.87
C ILE A 82 5.37 4.57 -2.28
N ASN A 83 4.99 3.32 -2.55
CA ASN A 83 5.38 2.65 -3.79
C ASN A 83 4.35 2.83 -4.91
N ASP A 84 3.06 2.72 -4.61
CA ASP A 84 2.02 2.71 -5.64
C ASP A 84 1.45 4.12 -5.86
N LEU A 85 1.00 4.81 -4.82
CA LEU A 85 0.39 6.14 -4.95
C LEU A 85 1.42 7.22 -5.35
N LEU A 86 2.49 7.40 -4.55
CA LEU A 86 3.52 8.38 -4.87
C LEU A 86 4.24 8.02 -6.18
N GLY A 87 4.38 6.74 -6.49
CA GLY A 87 4.91 6.28 -7.78
C GLY A 87 4.04 6.71 -8.95
N ALA A 88 2.71 6.62 -8.83
CA ALA A 88 1.77 7.06 -9.86
C ALA A 88 1.76 8.60 -9.99
N LEU A 89 1.77 9.32 -8.86
CA LEU A 89 1.86 10.78 -8.83
C LEU A 89 3.13 11.29 -9.53
N ASN A 90 4.28 10.69 -9.22
CA ASN A 90 5.55 11.03 -9.84
C ASN A 90 5.54 10.80 -11.37
N LYS A 91 4.98 9.68 -11.83
CA LYS A 91 4.81 9.40 -13.27
C LYS A 91 3.91 10.42 -13.95
N ALA A 92 2.88 10.87 -13.25
CA ALA A 92 1.95 11.89 -13.77
C ALA A 92 2.44 13.33 -13.57
N SER A 93 3.59 13.55 -12.91
CA SER A 93 4.12 14.86 -12.52
C SER A 93 3.11 15.68 -11.69
N LYS A 94 2.41 15.02 -10.74
CA LYS A 94 1.38 15.60 -9.87
C LYS A 94 1.81 15.59 -8.42
N GLY A 95 1.30 16.56 -7.65
CA GLY A 95 1.35 16.56 -6.20
C GLY A 95 0.27 15.67 -5.58
N ILE A 96 0.38 15.43 -4.27
CA ILE A 96 -0.61 14.62 -3.53
C ILE A 96 -2.01 15.27 -3.53
N ASP A 97 -2.07 16.60 -3.55
CA ASP A 97 -3.33 17.37 -3.60
C ASP A 97 -4.09 17.18 -4.93
N GLU A 98 -3.39 16.72 -5.97
CA GLU A 98 -3.96 16.43 -7.28
C GLU A 98 -4.27 14.95 -7.50
N THR A 99 -4.17 14.13 -6.44
CA THR A 99 -4.45 12.69 -6.57
C THR A 99 -5.92 12.44 -6.93
N PRO A 100 -6.20 11.63 -7.96
CA PRO A 100 -7.56 11.24 -8.27
C PRO A 100 -8.11 10.15 -7.35
N VAL A 101 -7.27 9.55 -6.52
CA VAL A 101 -7.63 8.44 -5.62
C VAL A 101 -7.66 8.95 -4.19
N SER A 102 -8.84 8.94 -3.56
CA SER A 102 -8.98 9.37 -2.17
C SER A 102 -8.44 8.34 -1.18
N PRO A 103 -8.14 8.74 0.09
CA PRO A 103 -7.76 7.79 1.14
C PRO A 103 -8.80 6.70 1.36
N GLU A 104 -10.09 7.02 1.22
CA GLU A 104 -11.20 6.07 1.37
C GLU A 104 -11.21 5.04 0.25
N GLN A 105 -10.99 5.47 -1.00
CA GLN A 105 -10.90 4.55 -2.15
C GLN A 105 -9.70 3.63 -2.05
N LEU A 106 -8.51 4.16 -1.75
CA LEU A 106 -7.33 3.33 -1.53
C LEU A 106 -7.53 2.40 -0.34
N GLY A 107 -8.17 2.88 0.73
CA GLY A 107 -8.56 2.07 1.88
C GLY A 107 -9.47 0.90 1.51
N ALA A 108 -10.48 1.12 0.68
CA ALA A 108 -11.36 0.06 0.20
C ALA A 108 -10.61 -1.01 -0.60
N ILE A 109 -9.61 -0.62 -1.40
CA ILE A 109 -8.72 -1.58 -2.11
C ILE A 109 -7.93 -2.43 -1.11
N LEU A 110 -7.35 -1.80 -0.07
CA LEU A 110 -6.61 -2.51 0.98
C LEU A 110 -7.50 -3.46 1.78
N ASP A 111 -8.73 -3.06 2.06
CA ASP A 111 -9.71 -3.90 2.77
C ASP A 111 -10.06 -5.14 1.94
N LEU A 112 -10.37 -4.97 0.65
CA LEU A 112 -10.62 -6.08 -0.28
C LEU A 112 -9.43 -7.04 -0.40
N LEU A 113 -8.21 -6.50 -0.39
CA LEU A 113 -6.98 -7.30 -0.40
C LEU A 113 -6.80 -8.08 0.91
N LYS A 114 -7.02 -7.44 2.05
CA LYS A 114 -6.93 -8.05 3.38
C LYS A 114 -7.97 -9.16 3.58
N GLU A 115 -9.18 -8.95 3.08
CA GLU A 115 -10.27 -9.92 3.11
C GLU A 115 -10.07 -11.09 2.13
N GLY A 116 -9.06 -11.03 1.26
CA GLY A 116 -8.79 -12.05 0.25
C GLY A 116 -9.83 -12.07 -0.89
N VAL A 117 -10.62 -11.02 -1.02
CA VAL A 117 -11.59 -10.86 -2.13
C VAL A 117 -10.86 -10.68 -3.45
N ILE A 118 -9.72 -9.98 -3.42
CA ILE A 118 -8.85 -9.74 -4.57
C ILE A 118 -7.40 -10.14 -4.26
N SER A 119 -6.65 -10.51 -5.29
CA SER A 119 -5.20 -10.75 -5.18
C SER A 119 -4.40 -9.46 -5.25
N GLY A 120 -3.13 -9.48 -4.83
CA GLY A 120 -2.25 -8.32 -4.92
C GLY A 120 -2.09 -7.77 -6.35
N LYS A 121 -2.12 -8.64 -7.37
CA LYS A 121 -2.13 -8.22 -8.78
C LYS A 121 -3.43 -7.49 -9.11
N ILE A 122 -4.56 -8.08 -8.76
CA ILE A 122 -5.88 -7.47 -9.01
C ILE A 122 -6.01 -6.13 -8.28
N ALA A 123 -5.45 -6.01 -7.07
CA ALA A 123 -5.44 -4.75 -6.32
C ALA A 123 -4.71 -3.63 -7.08
N LYS A 124 -3.59 -3.95 -7.76
CA LYS A 124 -2.87 -2.99 -8.60
C LYS A 124 -3.66 -2.62 -9.87
N ASP A 125 -4.24 -3.61 -10.54
CA ASP A 125 -5.11 -3.37 -11.69
C ASP A 125 -6.33 -2.50 -11.27
N LEU A 126 -6.92 -2.77 -10.11
CA LEU A 126 -8.02 -1.99 -9.55
C LEU A 126 -7.61 -0.56 -9.21
N PHE A 127 -6.41 -0.38 -8.63
CA PHE A 127 -5.87 0.95 -8.37
C PHE A 127 -5.71 1.76 -9.66
N GLU A 128 -5.20 1.15 -10.74
CA GLU A 128 -5.08 1.80 -12.05
C GLU A 128 -6.44 2.19 -12.63
N ILE A 129 -7.46 1.36 -12.45
CA ILE A 129 -8.83 1.67 -12.90
C ILE A 129 -9.37 2.87 -12.11
N VAL A 130 -9.28 2.85 -10.78
CA VAL A 130 -9.73 3.96 -9.93
C VAL A 130 -8.95 5.24 -10.22
N TRP A 131 -7.65 5.13 -10.50
CA TRP A 131 -6.81 6.25 -10.90
C TRP A 131 -7.27 6.93 -12.18
N ASN A 132 -7.65 6.15 -13.19
CA ASN A 132 -8.00 6.68 -14.51
C ASN A 132 -9.49 7.02 -14.68
N GLU A 133 -10.36 6.26 -14.05
CA GLU A 133 -11.80 6.33 -14.28
C GLU A 133 -12.58 6.80 -13.04
N GLY A 134 -11.95 6.75 -11.86
CA GLY A 134 -12.64 6.99 -10.58
C GLY A 134 -13.55 5.82 -10.18
N GLY A 135 -14.53 6.10 -9.34
CA GLY A 135 -15.56 5.14 -8.94
C GLY A 135 -15.28 4.46 -7.60
N ASP A 136 -16.25 3.64 -7.18
CA ASP A 136 -16.14 2.84 -5.94
C ASP A 136 -15.42 1.53 -6.21
N PRO A 137 -14.30 1.24 -5.52
CA PRO A 137 -13.53 0.01 -5.73
C PRO A 137 -14.34 -1.28 -5.58
N LYS A 138 -15.29 -1.31 -4.63
CA LYS A 138 -16.14 -2.50 -4.39
C LYS A 138 -17.08 -2.75 -5.57
N GLN A 139 -17.70 -1.70 -6.08
CA GLN A 139 -18.59 -1.79 -7.25
C GLN A 139 -17.80 -2.23 -8.50
N ILE A 140 -16.63 -1.64 -8.74
CA ILE A 140 -15.77 -2.01 -9.87
C ILE A 140 -15.40 -3.49 -9.83
N VAL A 141 -15.03 -4.03 -8.65
CA VAL A 141 -14.70 -5.44 -8.47
C VAL A 141 -15.88 -6.34 -8.82
N GLU A 142 -17.10 -5.95 -8.47
CA GLU A 142 -18.32 -6.72 -8.79
C GLU A 142 -18.67 -6.65 -10.27
N GLU A 143 -18.73 -5.45 -10.83
CA GLU A 143 -19.13 -5.21 -12.22
C GLU A 143 -18.15 -5.82 -13.21
N ARG A 144 -16.85 -5.78 -12.92
CA ARG A 144 -15.80 -6.32 -13.81
C ARG A 144 -15.41 -7.76 -13.48
N GLY A 145 -16.07 -8.39 -12.51
CA GLY A 145 -15.79 -9.77 -12.12
C GLY A 145 -14.33 -9.99 -11.69
N MET A 146 -13.78 -9.04 -10.93
CA MET A 146 -12.38 -9.04 -10.47
C MET A 146 -12.18 -9.83 -9.18
N LYS A 147 -13.23 -10.48 -8.65
CA LYS A 147 -13.11 -11.32 -7.43
C LYS A 147 -12.13 -12.46 -7.69
N GLN A 148 -11.33 -12.74 -6.66
CA GLN A 148 -10.41 -13.87 -6.69
C GLN A 148 -11.20 -15.19 -6.76
N VAL A 149 -10.77 -16.10 -7.62
CA VAL A 149 -11.33 -17.45 -7.68
C VAL A 149 -10.74 -18.24 -6.50
N THR A 150 -11.55 -18.46 -5.49
CA THR A 150 -11.21 -19.30 -4.32
C THR A 150 -11.82 -20.69 -4.44
N ASP A 151 -12.57 -20.97 -5.52
CA ASP A 151 -13.13 -22.29 -5.77
C ASP A 151 -11.99 -23.27 -6.04
N THR A 152 -11.73 -24.10 -5.03
CA THR A 152 -10.67 -25.11 -5.06
C THR A 152 -10.84 -26.08 -6.23
N GLY A 153 -12.08 -26.40 -6.60
CA GLY A 153 -12.37 -27.32 -7.71
C GLY A 153 -12.04 -26.74 -9.09
N ALA A 154 -12.26 -25.42 -9.27
CA ALA A 154 -11.87 -24.73 -10.51
C ALA A 154 -10.34 -24.62 -10.63
N ILE A 155 -9.68 -24.29 -9.51
CA ILE A 155 -8.20 -24.22 -9.46
C ILE A 155 -7.59 -25.60 -9.68
N GLU A 156 -8.15 -26.63 -9.06
CA GLU A 156 -7.69 -28.02 -9.17
C GLU A 156 -7.69 -28.52 -10.62
N LYS A 157 -8.74 -28.24 -11.39
CA LYS A 157 -8.79 -28.56 -12.81
C LYS A 157 -7.67 -27.91 -13.61
N ILE A 158 -7.42 -26.63 -13.39
CA ILE A 158 -6.33 -25.90 -14.06
C ILE A 158 -4.97 -26.50 -13.69
N VAL A 159 -4.77 -26.86 -12.40
CA VAL A 159 -3.53 -27.51 -11.92
C VAL A 159 -3.35 -28.86 -12.60
N ASP A 160 -4.40 -29.71 -12.65
CA ASP A 160 -4.34 -31.03 -13.29
C ASP A 160 -4.05 -30.94 -14.79
N GLU A 161 -4.68 -30.00 -15.50
CA GLU A 161 -4.43 -29.75 -16.93
C GLU A 161 -2.97 -29.34 -17.19
N ILE A 162 -2.42 -28.42 -16.36
CA ILE A 162 -1.06 -27.95 -16.53
C ILE A 162 -0.04 -29.04 -16.17
N ILE A 163 -0.28 -29.85 -15.14
CA ILE A 163 0.59 -30.98 -14.79
C ILE A 163 0.56 -32.02 -15.93
N ALA A 164 -0.62 -32.37 -16.45
CA ALA A 164 -0.77 -33.33 -17.54
C ALA A 164 -0.09 -32.85 -18.83
N ALA A 165 -0.14 -31.56 -19.12
CA ALA A 165 0.51 -30.97 -20.30
C ALA A 165 2.06 -30.89 -20.17
N ASN A 166 2.62 -31.04 -18.96
CA ASN A 166 4.06 -30.85 -18.71
C ASN A 166 4.67 -31.99 -17.86
N PRO A 167 4.61 -33.27 -18.34
CA PRO A 167 5.04 -34.41 -17.55
C PRO A 167 6.54 -34.38 -17.22
N GLU A 168 7.39 -33.93 -18.14
CA GLU A 168 8.84 -33.78 -17.88
C GLU A 168 9.16 -32.79 -16.76
N GLN A 169 8.41 -31.70 -16.67
CA GLN A 169 8.61 -30.74 -15.60
C GLN A 169 8.07 -31.27 -14.26
N ALA A 170 6.98 -32.05 -14.28
CA ALA A 170 6.46 -32.71 -13.10
C ALA A 170 7.51 -33.67 -12.48
N GLU A 171 8.20 -34.46 -13.28
CA GLU A 171 9.29 -35.33 -12.83
C GLU A 171 10.47 -34.54 -12.25
N LYS A 172 10.83 -33.41 -12.87
CA LYS A 172 11.88 -32.54 -12.35
C LYS A 172 11.52 -31.93 -10.98
N VAL A 173 10.26 -31.60 -10.76
CA VAL A 173 9.77 -31.08 -9.47
C VAL A 173 9.84 -32.16 -8.40
N LYS A 174 9.50 -33.41 -8.72
CA LYS A 174 9.65 -34.55 -7.79
C LYS A 174 11.10 -34.72 -7.33
N ALA A 175 12.06 -34.54 -8.27
CA ALA A 175 13.48 -34.60 -7.95
C ALA A 175 13.98 -33.34 -7.20
N LYS A 176 13.39 -32.17 -7.45
CA LYS A 176 13.78 -30.89 -6.86
C LYS A 176 12.53 -30.04 -6.52
N PRO A 177 11.98 -30.13 -5.29
CA PRO A 177 10.75 -29.46 -4.86
C PRO A 177 10.73 -27.94 -5.06
N SER A 178 11.89 -27.28 -5.03
CA SER A 178 11.99 -25.83 -5.27
C SER A 178 11.53 -25.39 -6.66
N LEU A 179 11.41 -26.32 -7.61
CA LEU A 179 10.89 -26.05 -8.97
C LEU A 179 9.36 -25.99 -9.03
N ALA A 180 8.64 -26.33 -7.96
CA ALA A 180 7.17 -26.25 -7.91
C ALA A 180 6.63 -24.84 -8.22
N GLY A 181 7.42 -23.80 -7.91
CA GLY A 181 7.09 -22.41 -8.25
C GLY A 181 6.83 -22.16 -9.74
N TRP A 182 7.43 -22.96 -10.62
CA TRP A 182 7.15 -22.88 -12.06
C TRP A 182 5.69 -23.23 -12.38
N PHE A 183 5.16 -24.31 -11.78
CA PHE A 183 3.75 -24.70 -11.94
C PHE A 183 2.80 -23.65 -11.37
N VAL A 184 3.13 -23.09 -10.19
CA VAL A 184 2.36 -21.98 -9.61
C VAL A 184 2.29 -20.80 -10.58
N GLY A 185 3.41 -20.43 -11.21
CA GLY A 185 3.45 -19.38 -12.23
C GLY A 185 2.56 -19.67 -13.44
N GLN A 186 2.54 -20.90 -13.94
CA GLN A 186 1.69 -21.29 -15.08
C GLN A 186 0.20 -21.27 -14.72
N VAL A 187 -0.17 -21.77 -13.54
CA VAL A 187 -1.56 -21.72 -13.04
C VAL A 187 -2.02 -20.29 -12.85
N MET A 188 -1.18 -19.43 -12.27
CA MET A 188 -1.48 -18.00 -12.12
C MET A 188 -1.67 -17.32 -13.49
N LYS A 189 -0.87 -17.68 -14.49
CA LYS A 189 -1.02 -17.16 -15.85
C LYS A 189 -2.32 -17.65 -16.50
N ALA A 190 -2.64 -18.94 -16.40
CA ALA A 190 -3.85 -19.54 -16.96
C ALA A 190 -5.12 -19.00 -16.30
N SER A 191 -5.09 -18.72 -14.99
CA SER A 191 -6.20 -18.11 -14.26
C SER A 191 -6.32 -16.58 -14.44
N GLY A 192 -5.46 -15.97 -15.26
CA GLY A 192 -5.42 -14.50 -15.43
C GLY A 192 -5.02 -13.74 -14.16
N GLY A 193 -4.37 -14.41 -13.22
CA GLY A 193 -4.02 -13.83 -11.90
C GLY A 193 -5.16 -13.84 -10.88
N LYS A 194 -6.28 -14.49 -11.19
CA LYS A 194 -7.47 -14.57 -10.31
C LYS A 194 -7.39 -15.70 -9.28
N ALA A 195 -6.55 -16.72 -9.47
CA ALA A 195 -6.38 -17.79 -8.48
C ALA A 195 -5.63 -17.30 -7.25
N ASN A 196 -5.96 -17.89 -6.09
CA ASN A 196 -5.21 -17.62 -4.85
C ASN A 196 -3.84 -18.31 -4.91
N PRO A 197 -2.71 -17.55 -4.86
CA PRO A 197 -1.38 -18.13 -5.00
C PRO A 197 -1.05 -19.19 -3.94
N GLN A 198 -1.53 -19.00 -2.70
CA GLN A 198 -1.31 -19.94 -1.61
C GLN A 198 -2.09 -21.25 -1.83
N ALA A 199 -3.36 -21.15 -2.26
CA ALA A 199 -4.16 -22.32 -2.61
C ALA A 199 -3.56 -23.07 -3.79
N VAL A 200 -3.11 -22.36 -4.83
CA VAL A 200 -2.41 -22.95 -5.97
C VAL A 200 -1.14 -23.67 -5.54
N GLN A 201 -0.34 -23.04 -4.67
CA GLN A 201 0.91 -23.66 -4.17
C GLN A 201 0.63 -24.94 -3.38
N ALA A 202 -0.38 -24.92 -2.51
CA ALA A 202 -0.78 -26.10 -1.74
C ALA A 202 -1.23 -27.24 -2.67
N LEU A 203 -2.11 -26.95 -3.63
CA LEU A 203 -2.60 -27.95 -4.60
C LEU A 203 -1.49 -28.49 -5.48
N VAL A 204 -0.60 -27.65 -5.99
CA VAL A 204 0.55 -28.09 -6.79
C VAL A 204 1.47 -29.02 -5.99
N LYS A 205 1.76 -28.69 -4.74
CA LYS A 205 2.58 -29.55 -3.87
C LYS A 205 1.88 -30.91 -3.62
N GLU A 206 0.59 -30.88 -3.29
CA GLU A 206 -0.23 -32.07 -3.05
C GLU A 206 -0.27 -32.97 -4.28
N LYS A 207 -0.60 -32.45 -5.45
CA LYS A 207 -0.72 -33.21 -6.73
C LYS A 207 0.63 -33.77 -7.20
N LEU A 208 1.72 -33.12 -6.94
CA LEU A 208 3.06 -33.59 -7.29
C LEU A 208 3.70 -34.48 -6.22
N GLY A 209 3.05 -34.61 -5.03
CA GLY A 209 3.55 -35.43 -3.93
C GLY A 209 4.83 -34.88 -3.30
N VAL A 210 5.01 -33.55 -3.29
CA VAL A 210 6.22 -32.88 -2.75
C VAL A 210 5.86 -32.24 -1.41
N THR A 211 6.42 -32.75 -0.34
CA THR A 211 6.48 -32.13 0.99
C THR A 211 7.79 -31.37 1.15
N GLU A 212 7.78 -30.30 1.98
CA GLU A 212 9.02 -29.53 2.29
C GLU A 212 10.15 -30.38 2.77
#